data_3e4606b856cd2d50b2d86e9cfcc0ab04
#
_entry.id   3e4606b856cd2d50b2d86e9cfcc0ab04
#
_cell.length_a   1.000
_cell.length_b   1.000
_cell.length_c   1.000
_cell.angle_alpha   90.00
_cell.angle_beta   90.00
_cell.angle_gamma   90.00
#
_symmetry.space_group_name_H-M   'P 1'
#
loop_
_entity.id
_entity.type
_entity.pdbx_description
1 polymer ?
#
loop_
_entity_poly.entity_id
_entity_poly.type
_entity_poly.pdbx_seq_one_letter_code
_entity_poly.pdbx_strand_id
1 'polypeptide(L)'
;AFSTPVTVKVTSTEDFAEGRVYVIPVTMTQVEGLDILKPSKTIFLQISRVIHFTSLNISNTNLYSNFIFSDDKKQELSNFTYEIKCYSQEWHRIARLCSFTSADEQRSSMLRFGENGLDINALQWVSPSGSIVSSTRFSTDRWYMISLTYDGSKLTMYVDGVKDAQGDGDGKPVDFQRFELGMSWTGYRGSQYFRGRIAEVRVWNRALSTGELQMNLCGVDSQSEGLVAYWKMNEGEGHIFKDATGHGYDMD
;
A
#
# COMPACT_ATOMS: atom_id res chain seq x y z
N ALA A 1 19.91 -29.02 -25.46
CA ALA A 1 18.74 -29.54 -24.73
C ALA A 1 17.50 -28.93 -25.33
N PHE A 2 16.54 -29.72 -25.74
CA PHE A 2 15.24 -29.22 -26.21
C PHE A 2 14.28 -29.25 -25.02
N SER A 3 13.62 -28.13 -24.73
CA SER A 3 12.55 -28.08 -23.76
C SER A 3 11.21 -27.97 -24.48
N THR A 4 10.29 -28.85 -24.16
CA THR A 4 8.90 -28.71 -24.60
C THR A 4 8.16 -27.85 -23.58
N PRO A 5 7.52 -26.74 -23.96
CA PRO A 5 6.78 -25.93 -23.03
C PRO A 5 5.56 -26.71 -22.50
N VAL A 6 5.34 -26.62 -21.19
CA VAL A 6 4.11 -27.10 -20.55
C VAL A 6 3.15 -25.94 -20.47
N THR A 7 1.98 -26.09 -21.11
CA THR A 7 0.92 -25.08 -21.07
C THR A 7 -0.05 -25.39 -19.95
N VAL A 8 -0.22 -24.45 -19.04
CA VAL A 8 -1.25 -24.50 -18.02
C VAL A 8 -2.37 -23.55 -18.42
N LYS A 9 -3.59 -24.07 -18.57
CA LYS A 9 -4.77 -23.29 -18.95
C LYS A 9 -5.74 -23.22 -17.77
N VAL A 10 -6.10 -22.03 -17.36
CA VAL A 10 -7.21 -21.79 -16.44
C VAL A 10 -8.50 -21.92 -17.23
N THR A 11 -9.36 -22.87 -16.85
CA THR A 11 -10.61 -23.20 -17.58
C THR A 11 -11.84 -22.51 -16.98
N SER A 12 -11.81 -22.17 -15.71
CA SER A 12 -12.84 -21.38 -15.02
C SER A 12 -12.21 -20.52 -13.93
N THR A 13 -12.82 -19.38 -13.67
CA THR A 13 -12.48 -18.47 -12.56
C THR A 13 -13.68 -18.26 -11.63
N GLU A 14 -14.75 -19.04 -11.78
CA GLU A 14 -16.01 -18.89 -11.03
C GLU A 14 -15.80 -19.08 -9.51
N ASP A 15 -14.91 -20.01 -9.14
CA ASP A 15 -14.57 -20.29 -7.74
C ASP A 15 -13.49 -19.37 -7.17
N PHE A 16 -12.96 -18.45 -7.98
CA PHE A 16 -11.94 -17.52 -7.52
C PHE A 16 -12.59 -16.29 -6.90
N ALA A 17 -12.49 -16.16 -5.58
CA ALA A 17 -12.96 -14.98 -4.88
C ALA A 17 -12.10 -13.76 -5.27
N GLU A 18 -12.76 -12.63 -5.42
CA GLU A 18 -12.11 -11.35 -5.65
C GLU A 18 -11.18 -10.99 -4.46
N GLY A 19 -10.02 -10.43 -4.75
CA GLY A 19 -9.05 -10.05 -3.73
C GLY A 19 -8.24 -11.21 -3.12
N ARG A 20 -8.41 -12.46 -3.63
CA ARG A 20 -7.60 -13.60 -3.19
C ARG A 20 -6.55 -14.00 -4.21
N VAL A 21 -5.42 -14.44 -3.70
CA VAL A 21 -4.36 -15.07 -4.48
C VAL A 21 -4.42 -16.58 -4.23
N TYR A 22 -4.50 -17.35 -5.30
CA TYR A 22 -4.47 -18.79 -5.26
C TYR A 22 -3.10 -19.27 -5.69
N VAL A 23 -2.55 -20.24 -4.97
CA VAL A 23 -1.25 -20.84 -5.29
C VAL A 23 -1.45 -22.31 -5.60
N ILE A 24 -1.11 -22.71 -6.81
CA ILE A 24 -1.21 -24.10 -7.28
C ILE A 24 0.21 -24.67 -7.35
N PRO A 25 0.59 -25.63 -6.49
CA PRO A 25 1.86 -26.31 -6.63
C PRO A 25 1.79 -27.30 -7.81
N VAL A 26 2.73 -27.18 -8.73
CA VAL A 26 2.95 -28.14 -9.81
C VAL A 26 4.25 -28.87 -9.54
N THR A 27 4.17 -30.16 -9.22
CA THR A 27 5.31 -30.95 -8.79
C THR A 27 5.65 -32.02 -9.84
N MET A 28 6.90 -32.08 -10.25
CA MET A 28 7.41 -33.16 -11.06
C MET A 28 7.56 -34.42 -10.18
N THR A 29 6.81 -35.44 -10.48
CA THR A 29 6.78 -36.68 -9.66
C THR A 29 7.74 -37.74 -10.16
N GLN A 30 8.00 -37.79 -11.48
CA GLN A 30 8.86 -38.77 -12.11
C GLN A 30 9.48 -38.23 -13.40
N VAL A 31 10.74 -38.59 -13.64
CA VAL A 31 11.45 -38.36 -14.90
C VAL A 31 12.10 -39.69 -15.33
N GLU A 32 11.96 -40.07 -16.58
CA GLU A 32 12.55 -41.27 -17.10
C GLU A 32 14.08 -41.09 -17.35
N GLY A 33 14.88 -41.96 -16.74
CA GLY A 33 16.32 -41.99 -16.94
C GLY A 33 17.13 -40.89 -16.24
N LEU A 34 16.53 -40.06 -15.38
CA LEU A 34 17.22 -38.99 -14.67
C LEU A 34 16.68 -38.82 -13.24
N ASP A 35 17.54 -38.34 -12.36
CA ASP A 35 17.14 -37.95 -10.99
C ASP A 35 16.53 -36.55 -10.96
N ILE A 36 15.45 -36.38 -10.20
CA ILE A 36 14.80 -35.09 -10.00
C ILE A 36 15.56 -34.32 -8.89
N LEU A 37 16.02 -33.12 -9.19
CA LEU A 37 16.59 -32.22 -8.20
C LEU A 37 15.52 -31.77 -7.21
N LYS A 38 15.60 -32.23 -5.97
CA LYS A 38 14.59 -31.96 -4.90
C LYS A 38 14.24 -30.47 -4.73
N PRO A 39 15.20 -29.50 -4.76
CA PRO A 39 14.88 -28.08 -4.60
C PRO A 39 14.07 -27.49 -5.75
N SER A 40 14.12 -28.07 -6.93
CA SER A 40 13.53 -27.53 -8.18
C SER A 40 12.39 -28.36 -8.74
N LYS A 41 11.91 -29.35 -7.99
CA LYS A 41 10.86 -30.27 -8.47
C LYS A 41 9.47 -29.67 -8.47
N THR A 42 9.24 -28.58 -7.71
CA THR A 42 7.94 -27.94 -7.57
C THR A 42 8.02 -26.51 -8.01
N ILE A 43 7.15 -26.10 -8.90
CA ILE A 43 6.89 -24.69 -9.21
C ILE A 43 5.54 -24.31 -8.62
N PHE A 44 5.39 -23.06 -8.22
CA PHE A 44 4.16 -22.52 -7.69
C PHE A 44 3.57 -21.57 -8.72
N LEU A 45 2.39 -21.91 -9.24
CA LEU A 45 1.62 -21.03 -10.12
C LEU A 45 0.76 -20.13 -9.23
N GLN A 46 1.03 -18.85 -9.27
CA GLN A 46 0.21 -17.87 -8.58
C GLN A 46 -0.87 -17.35 -9.54
N ILE A 47 -2.12 -17.48 -9.16
CA ILE A 47 -3.26 -17.06 -9.95
C ILE A 47 -4.05 -16.05 -9.12
N SER A 48 -4.30 -14.87 -9.70
CA SER A 48 -5.23 -13.88 -9.15
C SER A 48 -6.25 -13.51 -10.22
N ARG A 49 -7.46 -13.21 -9.79
CA ARG A 49 -8.48 -12.65 -10.69
C ARG A 49 -8.07 -11.22 -11.04
N VAL A 50 -8.21 -10.83 -12.32
CA VAL A 50 -8.10 -9.43 -12.69
C VAL A 50 -9.22 -8.67 -12.00
N ILE A 51 -8.86 -7.77 -11.11
CA ILE A 51 -9.80 -6.98 -10.33
C ILE A 51 -10.11 -5.72 -11.12
N HIS A 52 -11.35 -5.55 -11.51
CA HIS A 52 -11.87 -4.25 -11.90
C HIS A 52 -12.28 -3.53 -10.61
N PHE A 53 -11.61 -2.46 -10.30
CA PHE A 53 -11.94 -1.67 -9.11
C PHE A 53 -12.16 -0.21 -9.49
N THR A 54 -13.08 0.44 -8.79
CA THR A 54 -13.25 1.88 -8.79
C THR A 54 -12.16 2.49 -7.91
N SER A 55 -11.75 3.70 -8.20
CA SER A 55 -10.72 4.41 -7.43
C SER A 55 -11.07 5.88 -7.30
N LEU A 56 -10.63 6.52 -6.23
CA LEU A 56 -10.64 7.97 -6.12
C LEU A 56 -9.79 8.58 -7.23
N ASN A 57 -10.37 9.50 -7.98
CA ASN A 57 -9.67 10.22 -9.06
C ASN A 57 -9.52 11.70 -8.70
N ILE A 58 -8.29 12.12 -8.41
CA ILE A 58 -7.91 13.50 -8.09
C ILE A 58 -6.87 14.06 -9.10
N SER A 59 -6.85 13.50 -10.32
CA SER A 59 -5.84 13.79 -11.34
C SER A 59 -5.82 15.26 -11.80
N ASN A 60 -6.99 15.86 -11.97
CA ASN A 60 -7.15 17.19 -12.56
C ASN A 60 -7.69 18.24 -11.59
N THR A 61 -7.56 17.98 -10.29
CA THR A 61 -8.20 18.81 -9.27
C THR A 61 -7.23 19.10 -8.12
N ASN A 62 -7.53 20.14 -7.35
CA ASN A 62 -6.88 20.37 -6.07
C ASN A 62 -7.74 19.81 -4.93
N LEU A 63 -8.38 18.66 -5.18
CA LEU A 63 -9.14 17.93 -4.19
C LEU A 63 -8.21 17.16 -3.26
N TYR A 64 -8.61 17.10 -2.02
CA TYR A 64 -7.94 16.35 -0.97
C TYR A 64 -8.95 16.02 0.14
N SER A 65 -8.66 15.00 0.90
CA SER A 65 -9.32 14.76 2.17
C SER A 65 -8.43 15.23 3.32
N ASN A 66 -9.03 15.81 4.34
CA ASN A 66 -8.38 16.22 5.58
C ASN A 66 -9.36 16.03 6.73
N PHE A 67 -9.36 14.86 7.34
CA PHE A 67 -10.35 14.44 8.31
C PHE A 67 -9.70 14.23 9.69
N ILE A 68 -10.33 14.77 10.72
CA ILE A 68 -9.94 14.56 12.12
C ILE A 68 -11.00 13.67 12.78
N PHE A 69 -10.56 12.46 13.16
CA PHE A 69 -11.43 11.55 13.91
C PHE A 69 -11.62 12.02 15.35
N SER A 70 -12.75 11.65 15.93
CA SER A 70 -13.04 11.96 17.33
C SER A 70 -12.02 11.39 18.29
N ASP A 71 -11.92 11.95 19.49
CA ASP A 71 -10.87 11.60 20.46
C ASP A 71 -10.88 10.12 20.87
N ASP A 72 -12.06 9.49 20.88
CA ASP A 72 -12.20 8.05 21.17
C ASP A 72 -11.64 7.15 20.07
N LYS A 73 -11.38 7.70 18.87
CA LYS A 73 -10.76 7.01 17.75
C LYS A 73 -9.24 7.20 17.66
N LYS A 74 -8.69 8.10 18.46
CA LYS A 74 -7.25 8.33 18.47
C LYS A 74 -6.50 7.07 18.84
N GLN A 75 -5.47 6.73 18.06
CA GLN A 75 -4.54 5.66 18.34
C GLN A 75 -3.10 6.16 18.33
N GLU A 76 -2.31 5.71 19.29
CA GLU A 76 -0.86 5.84 19.29
C GLU A 76 -0.26 4.53 18.75
N LEU A 77 0.43 4.61 17.62
CA LEU A 77 0.96 3.46 16.92
C LEU A 77 2.47 3.37 17.11
N SER A 78 2.92 2.48 17.98
CA SER A 78 4.35 2.17 18.19
C SER A 78 4.89 1.17 17.16
N ASN A 79 4.01 0.31 16.66
CA ASN A 79 4.25 -0.58 15.53
C ASN A 79 3.08 -0.43 14.57
N PHE A 80 3.33 -0.35 13.28
CA PHE A 80 2.25 -0.18 12.34
C PHE A 80 2.62 -0.61 10.92
N THR A 81 1.61 -0.81 10.12
CA THR A 81 1.73 -0.86 8.68
C THR A 81 0.74 0.12 8.06
N TYR A 82 1.19 0.81 7.05
CA TYR A 82 0.40 1.67 6.22
C TYR A 82 0.49 1.21 4.77
N GLU A 83 -0.64 1.00 4.10
CA GLU A 83 -0.69 0.59 2.71
C GLU A 83 -1.52 1.59 1.91
N ILE A 84 -1.07 1.93 0.71
CA ILE A 84 -1.78 2.79 -0.23
C ILE A 84 -1.50 2.36 -1.66
N LYS A 85 -2.55 2.14 -2.43
CA LYS A 85 -2.43 1.90 -3.86
C LYS A 85 -2.59 3.22 -4.61
N CYS A 86 -1.58 3.61 -5.35
CA CYS A 86 -1.57 4.89 -6.05
C CYS A 86 -1.16 4.75 -7.52
N TYR A 87 -1.67 5.71 -8.32
CA TYR A 87 -1.39 5.86 -9.74
C TYR A 87 -1.13 7.34 -9.99
N SER A 88 0.09 7.71 -10.31
CA SER A 88 0.42 9.11 -10.61
C SER A 88 0.19 9.41 -12.07
N GLN A 89 -0.43 10.54 -12.35
CA GLN A 89 -0.64 11.02 -13.72
C GLN A 89 0.46 12.00 -14.15
N GLU A 90 1.02 12.73 -13.20
CA GLU A 90 2.11 13.67 -13.46
C GLU A 90 3.03 13.79 -12.24
N TRP A 91 4.25 14.26 -12.47
CA TRP A 91 5.20 14.56 -11.40
C TRP A 91 5.44 16.06 -11.27
N HIS A 92 5.44 16.52 -10.05
CA HIS A 92 5.87 17.88 -9.69
C HIS A 92 6.56 17.86 -8.32
N ARG A 93 7.24 18.95 -7.98
CA ARG A 93 7.95 19.05 -6.70
C ARG A 93 6.98 19.01 -5.52
N ILE A 94 7.35 18.20 -4.54
CA ILE A 94 6.61 18.05 -3.27
C ILE A 94 5.15 17.62 -3.50
N ALA A 95 4.92 16.62 -4.37
CA ALA A 95 3.59 16.03 -4.52
C ALA A 95 3.25 15.19 -3.28
N ARG A 96 2.38 15.71 -2.42
CA ARG A 96 2.00 15.10 -1.14
C ARG A 96 0.93 14.05 -1.35
N LEU A 97 1.29 12.78 -1.16
CA LEU A 97 0.36 11.68 -1.36
C LEU A 97 -0.63 11.56 -0.21
N CYS A 98 -0.12 11.50 1.01
CA CYS A 98 -0.95 11.36 2.21
C CYS A 98 -0.14 11.58 3.49
N SER A 99 -0.87 11.75 4.59
CA SER A 99 -0.32 11.66 5.94
C SER A 99 -1.35 11.14 6.94
N PHE A 100 -0.90 10.50 8.00
CA PHE A 100 -1.66 10.33 9.22
C PHE A 100 -0.88 10.92 10.40
N THR A 101 -1.58 11.55 11.34
CA THR A 101 -0.96 12.41 12.34
C THR A 101 -1.89 12.60 13.56
N SER A 102 -1.38 13.29 14.57
CA SER A 102 -2.19 13.88 15.63
C SER A 102 -3.09 15.02 15.09
N ALA A 103 -4.12 15.38 15.83
CA ALA A 103 -5.01 16.48 15.46
C ALA A 103 -4.26 17.82 15.24
N ASP A 104 -3.17 18.05 15.97
CA ASP A 104 -2.30 19.21 15.91
C ASP A 104 -1.10 19.08 14.96
N GLU A 105 -1.06 18.00 14.17
CA GLU A 105 -0.01 17.71 13.17
C GLU A 105 1.40 17.48 13.73
N GLN A 106 1.59 17.28 15.03
CA GLN A 106 2.92 17.20 15.63
C GLN A 106 3.61 15.84 15.43
N ARG A 107 2.84 14.74 15.43
CA ARG A 107 3.36 13.36 15.33
C ARG A 107 2.98 12.73 14.01
N SER A 108 3.47 13.32 12.94
CA SER A 108 3.07 13.05 11.56
C SER A 108 3.88 11.93 10.92
N SER A 109 3.19 11.02 10.25
CA SER A 109 3.75 10.11 9.25
C SER A 109 3.28 10.55 7.87
N MET A 110 4.19 10.92 6.99
CA MET A 110 3.88 11.59 5.73
C MET A 110 4.63 10.97 4.55
N LEU A 111 3.92 10.84 3.44
CA LEU A 111 4.42 10.39 2.14
C LEU A 111 4.36 11.53 1.12
N ARG A 112 5.47 11.76 0.43
CA ARG A 112 5.54 12.75 -0.64
C ARG A 112 6.53 12.35 -1.72
N PHE A 113 6.22 12.71 -2.95
CA PHE A 113 7.14 12.60 -4.08
C PHE A 113 7.92 13.89 -4.30
N GLY A 114 9.11 13.78 -4.88
CA GLY A 114 9.85 14.92 -5.39
C GLY A 114 10.28 15.94 -4.36
N GLU A 115 10.65 15.54 -3.15
CA GLU A 115 11.22 16.43 -2.15
C GLU A 115 12.48 17.13 -2.69
N ASN A 116 12.77 18.32 -2.18
CA ASN A 116 13.94 19.10 -2.60
C ASN A 116 15.23 18.28 -2.46
N GLY A 117 16.02 18.27 -3.53
CA GLY A 117 17.26 17.48 -3.60
C GLY A 117 17.06 16.01 -4.02
N LEU A 118 15.83 15.52 -4.13
CA LEU A 118 15.52 14.18 -4.64
C LEU A 118 15.04 14.21 -6.09
N ASP A 119 15.06 13.06 -6.75
CA ASP A 119 14.40 12.90 -8.06
C ASP A 119 12.89 13.16 -7.90
N ILE A 120 12.30 13.74 -8.93
CA ILE A 120 10.90 14.20 -8.90
C ILE A 120 9.90 13.04 -8.67
N ASN A 121 10.29 11.85 -9.05
CA ASN A 121 9.53 10.60 -8.91
C ASN A 121 10.08 9.66 -7.84
N ALA A 122 10.92 10.15 -6.92
CA ALA A 122 11.31 9.44 -5.71
C ALA A 122 10.29 9.69 -4.61
N LEU A 123 9.88 8.64 -3.91
CA LEU A 123 8.99 8.72 -2.76
C LEU A 123 9.80 8.85 -1.47
N GLN A 124 9.48 9.85 -0.67
CA GLN A 124 10.00 10.00 0.68
C GLN A 124 8.90 9.66 1.70
N TRP A 125 9.25 8.86 2.68
CA TRP A 125 8.48 8.65 3.90
C TRP A 125 9.19 9.34 5.06
N VAL A 126 8.48 10.26 5.72
CA VAL A 126 8.93 10.95 6.94
C VAL A 126 8.03 10.55 8.09
N SER A 127 8.59 10.21 9.22
CA SER A 127 7.88 9.93 10.47
C SER A 127 8.63 10.52 11.66
N PRO A 128 8.04 10.59 12.86
CA PRO A 128 8.74 11.02 14.06
C PRO A 128 10.00 10.19 14.38
N SER A 129 10.00 8.92 13.96
CA SER A 129 11.13 7.99 14.20
C SER A 129 12.22 8.04 13.14
N GLY A 130 12.05 8.76 12.03
CA GLY A 130 13.05 8.81 10.98
C GLY A 130 12.48 9.08 9.59
N SER A 131 13.35 9.01 8.60
CA SER A 131 12.97 9.23 7.20
C SER A 131 13.72 8.29 6.28
N ILE A 132 13.01 7.75 5.28
CA ILE A 132 13.60 6.94 4.21
C ILE A 132 13.10 7.41 2.85
N VAL A 133 13.90 7.10 1.81
CA VAL A 133 13.60 7.44 0.42
C VAL A 133 13.60 6.15 -0.40
N SER A 134 12.65 6.03 -1.31
CA SER A 134 12.54 4.87 -2.20
C SER A 134 13.77 4.70 -3.09
N SER A 135 14.17 3.45 -3.29
CA SER A 135 15.11 3.06 -4.35
C SER A 135 14.41 3.09 -5.71
N THR A 136 13.13 2.69 -5.74
CA THR A 136 12.28 2.77 -6.92
C THR A 136 12.13 4.22 -7.38
N ARG A 137 12.22 4.41 -8.71
CA ARG A 137 11.79 5.62 -9.40
C ARG A 137 10.47 5.32 -10.09
N PHE A 138 9.41 5.94 -9.58
CA PHE A 138 8.04 5.65 -9.99
C PHE A 138 7.75 6.21 -11.39
N SER A 139 7.01 5.47 -12.19
CA SER A 139 6.52 5.92 -13.50
C SER A 139 5.11 6.49 -13.37
N THR A 140 4.74 7.42 -14.25
CA THR A 140 3.34 7.77 -14.47
C THR A 140 2.57 6.63 -15.10
N ASP A 141 1.27 6.70 -15.05
CA ASP A 141 0.35 5.80 -15.76
C ASP A 141 0.49 4.33 -15.37
N ARG A 142 0.96 4.10 -14.14
CA ARG A 142 1.10 2.77 -13.54
C ARG A 142 0.61 2.77 -12.09
N TRP A 143 -0.12 1.73 -11.73
CA TRP A 143 -0.48 1.43 -10.34
C TRP A 143 0.69 0.83 -9.57
N TYR A 144 0.86 1.29 -8.35
CA TYR A 144 1.81 0.75 -7.38
C TYR A 144 1.10 0.54 -6.05
N MET A 145 1.33 -0.60 -5.39
CA MET A 145 1.02 -0.77 -3.99
C MET A 145 2.25 -0.38 -3.17
N ILE A 146 2.12 0.67 -2.40
CA ILE A 146 3.15 1.14 -1.47
C ILE A 146 2.75 0.63 -0.08
N SER A 147 3.65 -0.07 0.58
CA SER A 147 3.46 -0.50 1.96
C SER A 147 4.63 -0.02 2.81
N LEU A 148 4.32 0.55 3.96
CA LEU A 148 5.27 1.08 4.92
C LEU A 148 5.10 0.32 6.23
N THR A 149 6.15 -0.31 6.72
CA THR A 149 6.12 -1.00 8.01
C THR A 149 7.08 -0.36 8.98
N TYR A 150 6.63 -0.20 10.22
CA TYR A 150 7.46 0.20 11.34
C TYR A 150 7.29 -0.81 12.48
N ASP A 151 8.38 -1.39 12.95
CA ASP A 151 8.40 -2.40 14.00
C ASP A 151 8.93 -1.89 15.34
N GLY A 152 9.00 -0.56 15.52
CA GLY A 152 9.57 0.10 16.67
C GLY A 152 11.09 0.37 16.54
N SER A 153 11.76 -0.24 15.57
CA SER A 153 13.20 -0.09 15.35
C SER A 153 13.57 0.19 13.90
N LYS A 154 12.83 -0.34 12.94
CA LYS A 154 13.09 -0.23 11.51
C LYS A 154 11.90 0.36 10.76
N LEU A 155 12.19 1.33 9.92
CA LEU A 155 11.29 1.84 8.90
C LEU A 155 11.57 1.05 7.62
N THR A 156 10.58 0.37 7.06
CA THR A 156 10.76 -0.38 5.81
C THR A 156 9.67 -0.02 4.81
N MET A 157 10.09 0.30 3.59
CA MET A 157 9.21 0.57 2.45
C MET A 157 9.20 -0.63 1.52
N TYR A 158 8.03 -0.98 1.05
CA TYR A 158 7.81 -1.99 0.03
C TYR A 158 7.06 -1.38 -1.15
N VAL A 159 7.40 -1.81 -2.34
CA VAL A 159 6.70 -1.47 -3.58
C VAL A 159 6.26 -2.77 -4.24
N ASP A 160 4.96 -2.90 -4.49
CA ASP A 160 4.35 -4.11 -5.06
C ASP A 160 4.75 -5.39 -4.28
N GLY A 161 4.79 -5.31 -2.93
CA GLY A 161 5.15 -6.42 -2.04
C GLY A 161 6.64 -6.78 -2.01
N VAL A 162 7.50 -6.02 -2.69
CA VAL A 162 8.95 -6.20 -2.70
C VAL A 162 9.61 -5.13 -1.86
N LYS A 163 10.52 -5.52 -0.97
CA LYS A 163 11.28 -4.57 -0.14
C LYS A 163 12.08 -3.61 -1.03
N ASP A 164 11.87 -2.32 -0.83
CA ASP A 164 12.45 -1.25 -1.64
C ASP A 164 13.51 -0.42 -0.89
N ALA A 165 13.18 0.02 0.32
CA ALA A 165 14.10 0.80 1.15
C ALA A 165 13.92 0.46 2.64
N GLN A 166 14.95 0.69 3.43
CA GLN A 166 14.93 0.50 4.88
C GLN A 166 15.86 1.50 5.58
N GLY A 167 15.46 1.95 6.75
CA GLY A 167 16.25 2.77 7.63
C GLY A 167 16.00 2.45 9.10
N ASP A 168 16.82 3.00 9.97
CA ASP A 168 16.66 2.89 11.41
C ASP A 168 15.61 3.87 11.91
N GLY A 169 14.85 3.46 12.90
CA GLY A 169 13.93 4.28 13.67
C GLY A 169 14.37 4.38 15.12
N ASP A 170 13.89 5.40 15.84
CA ASP A 170 14.28 5.70 17.22
C ASP A 170 13.20 5.39 18.27
N GLY A 171 12.22 4.57 17.95
CA GLY A 171 11.18 4.12 18.87
C GLY A 171 10.01 5.07 19.06
N LYS A 172 10.00 6.24 18.40
CA LYS A 172 8.90 7.19 18.55
C LYS A 172 7.65 6.72 17.85
N PRO A 173 6.50 6.73 18.54
CA PRO A 173 5.23 6.36 17.93
C PRO A 173 4.70 7.46 17.00
N VAL A 174 3.73 7.08 16.18
CA VAL A 174 2.92 7.97 15.36
C VAL A 174 1.51 8.04 15.91
N ASP A 175 0.89 9.20 15.91
CA ASP A 175 -0.53 9.31 16.23
C ASP A 175 -1.36 9.11 14.97
N PHE A 176 -2.43 8.32 15.09
CA PHE A 176 -3.47 8.17 14.10
C PHE A 176 -4.78 8.74 14.66
N GLN A 177 -5.03 10.00 14.40
CA GLN A 177 -6.26 10.71 14.73
C GLN A 177 -6.72 11.60 13.59
N ARG A 178 -5.79 12.02 12.74
CA ARG A 178 -6.04 12.81 11.56
C ARG A 178 -5.47 12.09 10.35
N PHE A 179 -6.24 12.05 9.29
CA PHE A 179 -5.82 11.50 8.03
C PHE A 179 -5.95 12.54 6.91
N GLU A 180 -4.92 12.69 6.13
CA GLU A 180 -4.86 13.56 4.98
C GLU A 180 -4.51 12.76 3.74
N LEU A 181 -5.27 12.94 2.67
CA LEU A 181 -5.13 12.19 1.42
C LEU A 181 -5.07 13.16 0.23
N GLY A 182 -4.12 12.98 -0.68
CA GLY A 182 -3.90 13.88 -1.80
C GLY A 182 -3.18 15.18 -1.43
N MET A 183 -2.94 15.39 -0.15
CA MET A 183 -2.19 16.49 0.44
C MET A 183 -1.69 16.07 1.83
N SER A 184 -0.82 16.82 2.42
CA SER A 184 -0.45 16.74 3.84
C SER A 184 -0.04 18.11 4.36
N TRP A 185 -0.28 18.35 5.66
CA TRP A 185 -0.07 19.63 6.34
C TRP A 185 -0.87 20.79 5.75
N THR A 186 -1.89 21.20 6.44
CA THR A 186 -2.85 22.22 6.00
C THR A 186 -2.25 23.55 5.60
N GLY A 187 -1.04 23.89 6.08
CA GLY A 187 -0.33 25.10 5.72
C GLY A 187 0.31 25.12 4.33
N TYR A 188 0.45 23.97 3.67
CA TYR A 188 1.15 23.82 2.39
C TYR A 188 0.20 23.58 1.22
N ARG A 189 -0.75 24.47 1.01
CA ARG A 189 -1.70 24.43 -0.10
C ARG A 189 -1.08 24.90 -1.42
N GLY A 190 -1.77 24.70 -2.53
CA GLY A 190 -1.41 25.19 -3.84
C GLY A 190 -0.79 24.13 -4.74
N SER A 191 0.50 24.23 -5.06
CA SER A 191 1.16 23.34 -6.03
C SER A 191 1.57 21.97 -5.49
N GLN A 192 1.27 21.65 -4.22
CA GLN A 192 1.77 20.43 -3.56
C GLN A 192 0.75 19.28 -3.50
N TYR A 193 -0.37 19.38 -4.19
CA TYR A 193 -1.35 18.33 -4.26
C TYR A 193 -0.83 17.15 -5.08
N PHE A 194 -1.10 15.92 -4.61
CA PHE A 194 -0.92 14.75 -5.44
C PHE A 194 -1.94 14.75 -6.58
N ARG A 195 -1.51 14.38 -7.78
CA ARG A 195 -2.36 14.28 -8.96
C ARG A 195 -2.34 12.88 -9.53
N GLY A 196 -3.45 12.20 -9.39
CA GLY A 196 -3.53 10.80 -9.80
C GLY A 196 -4.78 10.12 -9.30
N ARG A 197 -4.64 8.83 -9.02
CA ARG A 197 -5.71 8.00 -8.48
C ARG A 197 -5.21 7.26 -7.25
N ILE A 198 -6.13 7.00 -6.32
CA ILE A 198 -5.84 6.35 -5.05
C ILE A 198 -6.90 5.28 -4.79
N ALA A 199 -6.47 4.14 -4.25
CA ALA A 199 -7.33 3.04 -3.84
C ALA A 199 -6.65 2.25 -2.71
N GLU A 200 -7.40 1.38 -2.05
CA GLU A 200 -6.86 0.37 -1.13
C GLU A 200 -5.98 0.99 -0.02
N VAL A 201 -6.51 1.98 0.68
CA VAL A 201 -5.80 2.63 1.79
C VAL A 201 -6.09 1.88 3.08
N ARG A 202 -5.03 1.43 3.78
CA ARG A 202 -5.16 0.59 4.99
C ARG A 202 -4.20 1.04 6.07
N VAL A 203 -4.66 1.00 7.29
CA VAL A 203 -3.86 1.27 8.49
C VAL A 203 -3.94 0.06 9.42
N TRP A 204 -2.77 -0.43 9.85
CA TRP A 204 -2.62 -1.58 10.74
C TRP A 204 -1.87 -1.16 12.01
N ASN A 205 -2.27 -1.68 13.16
CA ASN A 205 -1.58 -1.46 14.42
C ASN A 205 -0.45 -2.47 14.68
N ARG A 206 0.08 -3.08 13.65
CA ARG A 206 1.22 -4.01 13.69
C ARG A 206 2.07 -3.92 12.42
N ALA A 207 3.33 -4.29 12.51
CA ALA A 207 4.18 -4.45 11.35
C ALA A 207 3.85 -5.77 10.65
N LEU A 208 3.38 -5.70 9.38
CA LEU A 208 3.14 -6.87 8.55
C LEU A 208 4.44 -7.45 8.02
N SER A 209 4.50 -8.76 7.90
CA SER A 209 5.58 -9.47 7.24
C SER A 209 5.54 -9.30 5.72
N THR A 210 6.67 -9.53 5.04
CA THR A 210 6.74 -9.51 3.56
C THR A 210 5.71 -10.46 2.92
N GLY A 211 5.50 -11.64 3.50
CA GLY A 211 4.52 -12.61 2.99
C GLY A 211 3.09 -12.10 3.06
N GLU A 212 2.71 -11.45 4.18
CA GLU A 212 1.40 -10.83 4.32
C GLU A 212 1.21 -9.69 3.32
N LEU A 213 2.21 -8.82 3.15
CA LEU A 213 2.16 -7.72 2.18
C LEU A 213 1.97 -8.23 0.75
N GLN A 214 2.63 -9.33 0.38
CA GLN A 214 2.45 -9.96 -0.93
C GLN A 214 1.05 -10.55 -1.11
N MET A 215 0.47 -11.15 -0.08
CA MET A 215 -0.91 -11.64 -0.12
C MET A 215 -1.93 -10.51 -0.21
N ASN A 216 -1.62 -9.35 0.36
CA ASN A 216 -2.49 -8.19 0.43
C ASN A 216 -2.58 -7.38 -0.89
N LEU A 217 -1.77 -7.67 -1.91
CA LEU A 217 -1.71 -6.90 -3.16
C LEU A 217 -3.06 -6.81 -3.89
N CYS A 218 -3.91 -7.82 -3.73
CA CYS A 218 -5.21 -7.91 -4.40
C CYS A 218 -6.41 -7.55 -3.50
N GLY A 219 -6.16 -7.16 -2.26
CA GLY A 219 -7.19 -6.87 -1.25
C GLY A 219 -6.97 -7.62 0.05
N VAL A 220 -7.71 -7.26 1.09
CA VAL A 220 -7.66 -7.89 2.41
C VAL A 220 -9.07 -8.15 2.92
N ASP A 221 -9.19 -9.12 3.83
CA ASP A 221 -10.41 -9.28 4.60
C ASP A 221 -10.51 -8.10 5.58
N SER A 222 -11.66 -7.40 5.56
CA SER A 222 -11.90 -6.25 6.43
C SER A 222 -11.91 -6.59 7.92
N GLN A 223 -12.00 -7.87 8.27
CA GLN A 223 -11.94 -8.38 9.63
C GLN A 223 -10.55 -8.93 10.01
N SER A 224 -9.52 -8.64 9.22
CA SER A 224 -8.16 -9.09 9.50
C SER A 224 -7.63 -8.54 10.82
N GLU A 225 -6.95 -9.39 11.60
CA GLU A 225 -6.38 -9.00 12.88
C GLU A 225 -5.37 -7.84 12.75
N GLY A 226 -5.56 -6.81 13.55
CA GLY A 226 -4.72 -5.61 13.57
C GLY A 226 -5.04 -4.59 12.48
N LEU A 227 -6.03 -4.83 11.62
CA LEU A 227 -6.51 -3.84 10.66
C LEU A 227 -7.37 -2.79 11.40
N VAL A 228 -6.86 -1.57 11.48
CA VAL A 228 -7.50 -0.45 12.20
C VAL A 228 -8.53 0.23 11.33
N ALA A 229 -8.16 0.58 10.10
CA ALA A 229 -9.03 1.26 9.14
C ALA A 229 -8.72 0.78 7.72
N TYR A 230 -9.73 0.73 6.87
CA TYR A 230 -9.62 0.32 5.48
C TYR A 230 -10.59 1.07 4.58
N TRP A 231 -10.07 1.94 3.73
CA TRP A 231 -10.83 2.65 2.71
C TRP A 231 -10.52 2.08 1.33
N LYS A 232 -11.51 1.45 0.72
CA LYS A 232 -11.37 0.86 -0.62
C LYS A 232 -11.30 1.93 -1.70
N MET A 233 -11.88 3.10 -1.46
CA MET A 233 -12.04 4.22 -2.40
C MET A 233 -12.85 3.81 -3.64
N ASN A 234 -13.88 2.99 -3.46
CA ASN A 234 -14.65 2.38 -4.53
C ASN A 234 -16.14 2.76 -4.53
N GLU A 235 -16.52 3.79 -3.81
CA GLU A 235 -17.91 4.26 -3.68
C GLU A 235 -18.48 4.72 -5.03
N GLY A 236 -17.63 5.21 -5.94
CA GLY A 236 -18.01 5.63 -7.30
C GLY A 236 -18.57 7.05 -7.38
N GLU A 237 -19.20 7.53 -6.33
CA GLU A 237 -19.81 8.86 -6.22
C GLU A 237 -19.80 9.36 -4.77
N GLY A 238 -20.08 10.66 -4.59
CA GLY A 238 -20.12 11.28 -3.27
C GLY A 238 -18.73 11.72 -2.79
N HIS A 239 -18.65 12.05 -1.50
CA HIS A 239 -17.44 12.56 -0.86
C HIS A 239 -17.13 11.84 0.46
N ILE A 240 -17.90 10.82 0.82
CA ILE A 240 -17.67 10.03 2.03
C ILE A 240 -17.01 8.71 1.67
N PHE A 241 -15.83 8.46 2.22
CA PHE A 241 -15.13 7.20 2.10
C PHE A 241 -15.44 6.31 3.30
N LYS A 242 -15.97 5.13 3.02
CA LYS A 242 -16.42 4.20 4.04
C LYS A 242 -15.27 3.36 4.57
N ASP A 243 -15.19 3.28 5.89
CA ASP A 243 -14.31 2.33 6.56
C ASP A 243 -14.89 0.92 6.48
N ALA A 244 -14.27 0.09 5.64
CA ALA A 244 -14.71 -1.29 5.41
C ALA A 244 -14.55 -2.20 6.63
N THR A 245 -13.78 -1.80 7.65
CA THR A 245 -13.64 -2.57 8.90
C THR A 245 -14.86 -2.44 9.80
N GLY A 246 -15.62 -1.36 9.66
CA GLY A 246 -16.73 -1.01 10.54
C GLY A 246 -16.30 -0.42 11.89
N HIS A 247 -15.03 -0.09 12.08
CA HIS A 247 -14.51 0.51 13.31
C HIS A 247 -14.87 2.00 13.47
N GLY A 248 -15.50 2.60 12.45
CA GLY A 248 -16.01 3.97 12.50
C GLY A 248 -14.99 5.03 12.09
N TYR A 249 -14.09 4.69 11.16
CA TYR A 249 -13.16 5.62 10.52
C TYR A 249 -13.66 6.13 9.16
N ASP A 250 -14.98 6.30 8.99
CA ASP A 250 -15.51 6.99 7.81
C ASP A 250 -14.91 8.40 7.72
N MET A 251 -14.58 8.88 6.53
CA MET A 251 -14.00 10.21 6.31
C MET A 251 -14.54 10.87 5.03
N ASP A 252 -14.38 12.18 4.90
CA ASP A 252 -14.75 13.00 3.73
C ASP A 252 -13.55 13.80 3.16
#